data_47476b365bdffbd5336304f292b468f7
#
_entry.id   47476b365bdffbd5336304f292b468f7
#
_cell.length_a   1.000
_cell.length_b   1.000
_cell.length_c   1.000
_cell.angle_alpha   90.00
_cell.angle_beta   90.00
_cell.angle_gamma   90.00
#
_symmetry.space_group_name_H-M   'P 1'
#
loop_
_entity.id
_entity.type
_entity.pdbx_description
1 polymer ?
#
loop_
_entity_poly.entity_id
_entity_poly.type
_entity_poly.pdbx_seq_one_letter_code
_entity_poly.pdbx_strand_id
1 'polypeptide(L)'
;MCNRTSFEKLLDFGFSPDVMDLDYPSLEVNRINPEEWAELGMLKKRPIDNMVRCRYCDTFVPVNAAETKNGIILRADCYECGLYELFPEETVVWRVDYTPVFQATRKSLNCSGEITEMLPHILWSLGRAPIGGQSREIFACAGINSYYNDEIMQHLPDGKTPILLIFGDKVFPHKLGTFSADRVFKFSHLARMEDGKIVFDSSHIHAQVATLTALEGPPAKVHGRNSKIGDIAIKLKVELRQFMCGIYSAMEQAERAGIDYHFDGIKQNELASAIGATPVIVNRALKKDMELKALFDAANNPQTAYNYGRKAMR
;
A
#
# COMPACT_ATOMS: atom_id res chain seq x y z
N MET A 1 -16.41 19.79 8.69
CA MET A 1 -16.26 18.32 8.81
C MET A 1 -16.98 17.72 7.60
N CYS A 2 -16.26 17.09 6.69
CA CYS A 2 -16.84 16.44 5.54
C CYS A 2 -17.61 15.20 6.04
N ASN A 3 -18.94 15.16 5.81
CA ASN A 3 -19.73 13.98 6.15
C ASN A 3 -19.35 12.86 5.18
N ARG A 4 -18.49 11.94 5.62
CA ARG A 4 -18.17 10.73 4.84
C ARG A 4 -19.40 9.86 4.71
N THR A 5 -19.59 9.31 3.52
CA THR A 5 -20.67 8.35 3.26
C THR A 5 -20.45 7.07 4.06
N SER A 6 -21.50 6.31 4.30
CA SER A 6 -21.42 4.98 4.94
C SER A 6 -20.44 4.08 4.17
N PHE A 7 -20.41 4.16 2.85
CA PHE A 7 -19.51 3.39 1.98
C PHE A 7 -18.02 3.75 2.20
N GLU A 8 -17.69 5.04 2.23
CA GLU A 8 -16.30 5.48 2.53
C GLU A 8 -15.85 5.00 3.91
N LYS A 9 -16.77 5.03 4.90
CA LYS A 9 -16.47 4.50 6.23
C LYS A 9 -16.20 3.01 6.21
N LEU A 10 -16.98 2.22 5.47
CA LEU A 10 -16.73 0.80 5.33
C LEU A 10 -15.37 0.55 4.67
N LEU A 11 -15.07 1.23 3.57
CA LEU A 11 -13.78 1.11 2.88
C LEU A 11 -12.59 1.48 3.79
N ASP A 12 -12.75 2.42 4.67
CA ASP A 12 -11.70 2.85 5.59
C ASP A 12 -11.60 1.95 6.84
N PHE A 13 -12.72 1.42 7.34
CA PHE A 13 -12.78 0.66 8.58
C PHE A 13 -12.54 -0.84 8.40
N GLY A 14 -13.15 -1.45 7.39
CA GLY A 14 -13.09 -2.91 7.17
C GLY A 14 -11.70 -3.43 6.74
N PHE A 15 -10.69 -2.57 6.71
CA PHE A 15 -9.41 -2.85 6.05
C PHE A 15 -8.20 -2.83 6.98
N SER A 16 -8.40 -3.16 8.24
CA SER A 16 -7.26 -3.57 9.06
C SER A 16 -6.99 -5.05 8.77
N PRO A 17 -5.76 -5.43 8.40
CA PRO A 17 -5.39 -6.84 8.20
C PRO A 17 -5.70 -7.72 9.41
N ASP A 18 -5.74 -7.09 10.59
CA ASP A 18 -5.99 -7.75 11.86
C ASP A 18 -7.49 -7.91 12.17
N VAL A 19 -8.39 -7.27 11.39
CA VAL A 19 -9.84 -7.27 11.64
C VAL A 19 -10.57 -7.61 10.34
N MET A 20 -10.63 -8.89 10.03
CA MET A 20 -11.40 -9.39 8.87
C MET A 20 -12.88 -9.57 9.16
N ASP A 21 -13.23 -9.78 10.41
CA ASP A 21 -14.59 -10.02 10.84
C ASP A 21 -15.06 -8.82 11.68
N LEU A 22 -16.15 -8.19 11.24
CA LEU A 22 -16.78 -7.08 11.94
C LEU A 22 -17.84 -7.64 12.90
N ASP A 23 -17.63 -7.42 14.17
CA ASP A 23 -18.60 -7.73 15.21
C ASP A 23 -19.69 -6.64 15.33
N TYR A 24 -20.78 -6.96 16.01
CA TYR A 24 -21.90 -6.05 16.19
C TYR A 24 -21.49 -4.69 16.80
N PRO A 25 -20.68 -4.63 17.86
CA PRO A 25 -20.23 -3.35 18.41
C PRO A 25 -19.46 -2.49 17.40
N SER A 26 -18.60 -3.11 16.59
CA SER A 26 -17.83 -2.40 15.56
C SER A 26 -18.73 -1.80 14.48
N LEU A 27 -19.76 -2.52 14.05
CA LEU A 27 -20.74 -2.03 13.08
C LEU A 27 -21.56 -0.87 13.65
N GLU A 28 -22.01 -0.98 14.90
CA GLU A 28 -22.82 0.03 15.56
C GLU A 28 -22.05 1.35 15.77
N VAL A 29 -20.83 1.27 16.31
CA VAL A 29 -19.96 2.44 16.53
C VAL A 29 -19.70 3.19 15.22
N ASN A 30 -19.53 2.46 14.12
CA ASN A 30 -19.27 3.05 12.81
C ASN A 30 -20.54 3.37 12.02
N ARG A 31 -21.71 3.07 12.56
CA ARG A 31 -23.02 3.27 11.91
C ARG A 31 -23.08 2.60 10.55
N ILE A 32 -22.61 1.36 10.49
CA ILE A 32 -22.66 0.51 9.29
C ILE A 32 -23.89 -0.37 9.41
N ASN A 33 -24.78 -0.31 8.42
CA ASN A 33 -25.88 -1.26 8.29
C ASN A 33 -25.39 -2.51 7.55
N PRO A 34 -25.18 -3.65 8.24
CA PRO A 34 -24.56 -4.81 7.61
C PRO A 34 -25.44 -5.47 6.55
N GLU A 35 -26.76 -5.38 6.66
CA GLU A 35 -27.68 -5.99 5.69
C GLU A 35 -27.59 -5.25 4.34
N GLU A 36 -27.54 -3.92 4.35
CA GLU A 36 -27.37 -3.11 3.14
C GLU A 36 -26.09 -3.51 2.38
N TRP A 37 -24.99 -3.76 3.10
CA TRP A 37 -23.73 -4.13 2.48
C TRP A 37 -23.66 -5.59 2.08
N ALA A 38 -24.41 -6.46 2.77
CA ALA A 38 -24.58 -7.85 2.39
C ALA A 38 -25.31 -8.00 1.05
N GLU A 39 -26.34 -7.16 0.80
CA GLU A 39 -27.05 -7.11 -0.49
C GLU A 39 -26.10 -6.75 -1.65
N LEU A 40 -25.08 -5.96 -1.39
CA LEU A 40 -24.03 -5.61 -2.35
C LEU A 40 -22.93 -6.68 -2.47
N GLY A 41 -22.99 -7.73 -1.66
CA GLY A 41 -21.96 -8.76 -1.58
C GLY A 41 -20.67 -8.33 -0.89
N MET A 42 -20.67 -7.15 -0.26
CA MET A 42 -19.51 -6.59 0.44
C MET A 42 -19.29 -7.17 1.84
N LEU A 43 -20.34 -7.68 2.46
CA LEU A 43 -20.30 -8.35 3.75
C LEU A 43 -20.93 -9.72 3.65
N LYS A 44 -20.27 -10.72 4.25
CA LYS A 44 -20.77 -12.09 4.37
C LYS A 44 -21.01 -12.43 5.83
N LYS A 45 -22.25 -12.79 6.14
CA LYS A 45 -22.67 -13.21 7.47
C LYS A 45 -22.03 -14.57 7.84
N ARG A 46 -21.45 -14.63 9.02
CA ARG A 46 -20.90 -15.87 9.59
C ARG A 46 -21.33 -16.00 11.06
N PRO A 47 -21.55 -17.23 11.55
CA PRO A 47 -21.68 -17.40 12.99
C PRO A 47 -20.37 -16.98 13.67
N ILE A 48 -20.45 -16.48 14.86
CA ILE A 48 -19.25 -16.26 15.69
C ILE A 48 -18.56 -17.61 15.93
N ASP A 49 -17.25 -17.54 16.04
CA ASP A 49 -16.47 -18.69 16.51
C ASP A 49 -16.68 -18.85 18.04
N ASN A 50 -15.67 -19.29 18.76
CA ASN A 50 -15.77 -19.56 20.19
C ASN A 50 -15.53 -18.33 21.08
N MET A 51 -15.36 -17.14 20.51
CA MET A 51 -15.01 -15.91 21.21
C MET A 51 -15.85 -14.73 20.74
N VAL A 52 -16.21 -13.85 21.65
CA VAL A 52 -16.94 -12.59 21.38
C VAL A 52 -16.32 -11.45 22.20
N ARG A 53 -16.45 -10.21 21.74
CA ARG A 53 -16.11 -9.06 22.57
C ARG A 53 -17.15 -8.87 23.68
N CYS A 54 -16.68 -8.71 24.89
CA CYS A 54 -17.54 -8.37 26.00
C CYS A 54 -18.14 -6.97 25.79
N ARG A 55 -19.46 -6.87 25.82
CA ARG A 55 -20.18 -5.59 25.64
C ARG A 55 -19.91 -4.56 26.75
N TYR A 56 -19.35 -4.98 27.87
CA TYR A 56 -19.12 -4.10 29.03
C TYR A 56 -17.67 -3.66 29.20
N CYS A 57 -16.67 -4.51 28.86
CA CYS A 57 -15.25 -4.20 29.06
C CYS A 57 -14.39 -4.37 27.78
N ASP A 58 -15.01 -4.69 26.65
CA ASP A 58 -14.37 -4.84 25.33
C ASP A 58 -13.31 -5.96 25.22
N THR A 59 -13.19 -6.81 26.26
CA THR A 59 -12.27 -7.96 26.28
C THR A 59 -12.84 -9.12 25.47
N PHE A 60 -12.02 -9.88 24.76
CA PHE A 60 -12.45 -11.12 24.10
C PHE A 60 -12.71 -12.22 25.13
N VAL A 61 -13.91 -12.80 25.10
CA VAL A 61 -14.39 -13.78 26.07
C VAL A 61 -14.96 -15.00 25.38
N PRO A 62 -14.88 -16.19 26.00
CA PRO A 62 -15.40 -17.43 25.41
C PRO A 62 -16.93 -17.41 25.37
N VAL A 63 -17.46 -18.05 24.34
CA VAL A 63 -18.89 -18.26 24.13
C VAL A 63 -19.23 -19.71 24.45
N ASN A 64 -20.23 -19.89 25.30
CA ASN A 64 -20.73 -21.17 25.72
C ASN A 64 -22.19 -21.34 25.28
N ALA A 65 -22.52 -22.52 24.72
CA ALA A 65 -23.90 -22.90 24.45
C ALA A 65 -24.54 -23.49 25.72
N ALA A 66 -25.70 -23.02 26.08
CA ALA A 66 -26.49 -23.56 27.20
C ALA A 66 -27.84 -24.05 26.69
N GLU A 67 -28.19 -25.29 27.00
CA GLU A 67 -29.52 -25.82 26.73
C GLU A 67 -30.52 -25.28 27.75
N THR A 68 -31.63 -24.79 27.23
CA THR A 68 -32.77 -24.33 28.04
C THR A 68 -34.05 -25.02 27.59
N LYS A 69 -35.11 -24.84 28.33
CA LYS A 69 -36.43 -25.38 27.98
C LYS A 69 -36.96 -24.78 26.64
N ASN A 70 -36.43 -23.63 26.26
CA ASN A 70 -36.84 -22.89 25.04
C ASN A 70 -35.86 -23.04 23.88
N GLY A 71 -34.83 -23.89 24.02
CA GLY A 71 -33.78 -24.13 23.03
C GLY A 71 -32.39 -23.77 23.51
N ILE A 72 -31.44 -23.72 22.58
CA ILE A 72 -30.04 -23.38 22.86
C ILE A 72 -29.90 -21.85 22.91
N ILE A 73 -29.33 -21.36 24.00
CA ILE A 73 -28.90 -19.95 24.11
C ILE A 73 -27.39 -19.87 24.16
N LEU A 74 -26.83 -18.81 23.58
CA LEU A 74 -25.40 -18.53 23.67
C LEU A 74 -25.13 -17.54 24.80
N ARG A 75 -24.10 -17.82 25.60
CA ARG A 75 -23.67 -17.00 26.73
C ARG A 75 -22.21 -16.67 26.62
N ALA A 76 -21.86 -15.45 26.94
CA ALA A 76 -20.49 -15.01 27.11
C ALA A 76 -20.10 -15.05 28.58
N ASP A 77 -18.90 -15.56 28.87
CA ASP A 77 -18.36 -15.68 30.22
C ASP A 77 -17.17 -14.74 30.37
N CYS A 78 -17.43 -13.57 30.93
CA CYS A 78 -16.41 -12.53 31.14
C CYS A 78 -15.89 -12.58 32.57
N TYR A 79 -14.60 -12.71 32.73
CA TYR A 79 -13.96 -12.76 34.05
C TYR A 79 -14.24 -11.49 34.88
N GLU A 80 -14.31 -10.32 34.22
CA GLU A 80 -14.56 -9.04 34.93
C GLU A 80 -16.05 -8.71 35.10
N CYS A 81 -16.87 -9.04 34.09
CA CYS A 81 -18.26 -8.61 34.01
C CYS A 81 -19.27 -9.71 34.34
N GLY A 82 -18.80 -10.96 34.45
CA GLY A 82 -19.64 -12.12 34.73
C GLY A 82 -20.29 -12.73 33.47
N LEU A 83 -21.19 -13.68 33.73
CA LEU A 83 -21.91 -14.42 32.68
C LEU A 83 -23.14 -13.63 32.23
N TYR A 84 -23.32 -13.50 30.91
CA TYR A 84 -24.49 -12.86 30.33
C TYR A 84 -24.92 -13.56 29.01
N GLU A 85 -26.17 -13.43 28.68
CA GLU A 85 -26.73 -13.97 27.45
C GLU A 85 -26.42 -13.04 26.27
N LEU A 86 -26.06 -13.63 25.13
CA LEU A 86 -25.81 -12.91 23.89
C LEU A 86 -27.12 -12.62 23.16
N PHE A 87 -27.25 -11.41 22.63
CA PHE A 87 -28.32 -11.10 21.70
C PHE A 87 -28.06 -11.81 20.35
N PRO A 88 -29.14 -12.10 19.56
CA PRO A 88 -28.99 -12.72 18.25
C PRO A 88 -27.98 -12.01 17.35
N GLU A 89 -27.92 -10.68 17.41
CA GLU A 89 -27.01 -9.85 16.61
C GLU A 89 -25.55 -10.04 17.02
N GLU A 90 -25.30 -10.34 18.29
CA GLU A 90 -23.96 -10.60 18.83
C GLU A 90 -23.46 -12.02 18.52
N THR A 91 -24.33 -12.88 18.03
CA THR A 91 -23.98 -14.26 17.61
C THR A 91 -23.49 -14.36 16.19
N VAL A 92 -23.28 -13.23 15.55
CA VAL A 92 -22.91 -13.12 14.15
C VAL A 92 -21.75 -12.17 13.97
N VAL A 93 -20.81 -12.53 13.11
CA VAL A 93 -19.78 -11.65 12.59
C VAL A 93 -19.96 -11.49 11.08
N TRP A 94 -19.49 -10.38 10.57
CA TRP A 94 -19.61 -10.03 9.18
C TRP A 94 -18.22 -9.94 8.55
N ARG A 95 -17.91 -10.89 7.68
CA ARG A 95 -16.64 -10.88 6.95
C ARG A 95 -16.72 -9.94 5.76
N VAL A 96 -15.73 -9.06 5.65
CA VAL A 96 -15.60 -8.18 4.49
C VAL A 96 -15.18 -8.98 3.25
N ASP A 97 -15.88 -8.79 2.15
CA ASP A 97 -15.55 -9.32 0.82
C ASP A 97 -15.26 -8.17 -0.14
N TYR A 98 -14.04 -8.06 -0.57
CA TYR A 98 -13.57 -7.01 -1.47
C TYR A 98 -13.89 -7.26 -2.94
N THR A 99 -14.35 -8.46 -3.28
CA THR A 99 -14.60 -8.89 -4.67
C THR A 99 -15.46 -7.90 -5.45
N PRO A 100 -16.58 -7.36 -4.92
CA PRO A 100 -17.41 -6.41 -5.67
C PRO A 100 -16.65 -5.11 -6.02
N VAL A 101 -15.85 -4.58 -5.10
CA VAL A 101 -15.02 -3.38 -5.34
C VAL A 101 -13.94 -3.69 -6.39
N PHE A 102 -13.29 -4.84 -6.28
CA PHE A 102 -12.27 -5.26 -7.26
C PHE A 102 -12.87 -5.44 -8.66
N GLN A 103 -14.05 -6.03 -8.76
CA GLN A 103 -14.75 -6.20 -10.04
C GLN A 103 -15.13 -4.85 -10.65
N ALA A 104 -15.66 -3.91 -9.86
CA ALA A 104 -15.97 -2.55 -10.32
C ALA A 104 -14.71 -1.83 -10.81
N THR A 105 -13.61 -1.94 -10.06
CA THR A 105 -12.30 -1.38 -10.42
C THR A 105 -11.78 -1.95 -11.73
N ARG A 106 -11.78 -3.27 -11.86
CA ARG A 106 -11.31 -3.96 -13.07
C ARG A 106 -12.12 -3.58 -14.30
N LYS A 107 -13.43 -3.49 -14.14
CA LYS A 107 -14.34 -3.07 -15.22
C LYS A 107 -14.02 -1.63 -15.66
N SER A 108 -13.85 -0.70 -14.72
CA SER A 108 -13.57 0.71 -15.02
C SER A 108 -12.18 0.91 -15.65
N LEU A 109 -11.18 0.16 -15.22
CA LEU A 109 -9.81 0.24 -15.73
C LEU A 109 -9.55 -0.66 -16.96
N ASN A 110 -10.53 -1.45 -17.40
CA ASN A 110 -10.37 -2.47 -18.45
C ASN A 110 -9.21 -3.44 -18.13
N CYS A 111 -9.15 -3.95 -16.90
CA CYS A 111 -8.10 -4.86 -16.51
C CYS A 111 -8.23 -6.21 -17.21
N SER A 112 -7.11 -6.71 -17.72
CA SER A 112 -6.94 -8.09 -18.21
C SER A 112 -6.29 -8.96 -17.13
N GLY A 113 -6.46 -10.28 -17.22
CA GLY A 113 -5.97 -11.25 -16.24
C GLY A 113 -7.02 -11.55 -15.17
N GLU A 114 -6.63 -12.23 -14.10
CA GLU A 114 -7.48 -12.63 -12.98
C GLU A 114 -7.12 -11.88 -11.70
N ILE A 115 -8.05 -11.85 -10.73
CA ILE A 115 -7.76 -11.38 -9.38
C ILE A 115 -7.00 -12.49 -8.68
N THR A 116 -5.82 -12.17 -8.17
CA THR A 116 -4.98 -13.12 -7.43
C THR A 116 -4.63 -12.52 -6.07
N GLU A 117 -4.94 -13.22 -5.01
CA GLU A 117 -4.50 -12.86 -3.67
C GLU A 117 -3.02 -13.25 -3.53
N MET A 118 -2.16 -12.27 -3.31
CA MET A 118 -0.70 -12.44 -3.24
C MET A 118 -0.21 -12.56 -1.79
N LEU A 119 -0.82 -11.78 -0.90
CA LEU A 119 -0.68 -11.89 0.55
C LEU A 119 -2.08 -12.01 1.14
N PRO A 120 -2.33 -13.02 1.99
CA PRO A 120 -3.65 -13.26 2.56
C PRO A 120 -4.23 -12.00 3.18
N HIS A 121 -5.37 -11.56 2.66
CA HIS A 121 -6.14 -10.41 3.15
C HIS A 121 -5.42 -9.05 3.14
N ILE A 122 -4.24 -8.96 2.53
CA ILE A 122 -3.40 -7.75 2.53
C ILE A 122 -3.16 -7.23 1.12
N LEU A 123 -2.76 -8.10 0.18
CA LEU A 123 -2.35 -7.67 -1.16
C LEU A 123 -2.98 -8.55 -2.24
N TRP A 124 -3.60 -7.91 -3.21
CA TRP A 124 -4.17 -8.56 -4.40
C TRP A 124 -3.62 -7.94 -5.67
N SER A 125 -3.34 -8.78 -6.66
CA SER A 125 -3.19 -8.35 -8.05
C SER A 125 -4.58 -8.31 -8.70
N LEU A 126 -4.95 -7.17 -9.27
CA LEU A 126 -6.20 -7.02 -10.01
C LEU A 126 -6.02 -7.23 -11.53
N GLY A 127 -4.82 -7.58 -11.96
CA GLY A 127 -4.45 -7.76 -13.35
C GLY A 127 -3.77 -6.53 -13.96
N ARG A 128 -3.83 -6.37 -15.28
CA ARG A 128 -3.13 -5.31 -16.03
C ARG A 128 -4.11 -4.42 -16.76
N ALA A 129 -3.90 -3.11 -16.70
CA ALA A 129 -4.74 -2.10 -17.35
C ALA A 129 -3.94 -1.21 -18.31
N PRO A 130 -4.53 -0.77 -19.44
CA PRO A 130 -3.91 0.16 -20.36
C PRO A 130 -4.03 1.60 -19.84
N ILE A 131 -3.01 2.09 -19.13
CA ILE A 131 -3.03 3.41 -18.51
C ILE A 131 -1.79 4.22 -18.95
N GLY A 132 -2.00 5.44 -19.45
CA GLY A 132 -0.93 6.30 -19.91
C GLY A 132 -0.17 5.73 -21.11
N GLY A 133 -0.85 4.99 -22.01
CA GLY A 133 -0.24 4.37 -23.19
C GLY A 133 0.60 3.13 -22.90
N GLN A 134 0.62 2.64 -21.66
CA GLN A 134 1.38 1.46 -21.23
C GLN A 134 0.47 0.46 -20.52
N SER A 135 0.80 -0.84 -20.60
CA SER A 135 0.14 -1.88 -19.81
C SER A 135 0.74 -1.90 -18.41
N ARG A 136 -0.02 -1.48 -17.41
CA ARG A 136 0.40 -1.37 -16.00
C ARG A 136 -0.27 -2.43 -15.14
N GLU A 137 0.46 -2.96 -14.18
CA GLU A 137 -0.10 -3.86 -13.17
C GLU A 137 -0.85 -3.04 -12.12
N ILE A 138 -2.02 -3.53 -11.73
CA ILE A 138 -2.89 -2.90 -10.75
C ILE A 138 -2.91 -3.78 -9.52
N PHE A 139 -2.57 -3.21 -8.38
CA PHE A 139 -2.62 -3.88 -7.09
C PHE A 139 -3.63 -3.19 -6.18
N ALA A 140 -4.27 -4.00 -5.34
CA ALA A 140 -5.08 -3.52 -4.22
C ALA A 140 -4.41 -3.93 -2.92
N CYS A 141 -4.33 -3.03 -1.95
CA CYS A 141 -3.70 -3.29 -0.68
C CYS A 141 -4.60 -2.84 0.47
N ALA A 142 -4.84 -3.75 1.42
CA ALA A 142 -5.54 -3.46 2.66
C ALA A 142 -4.54 -3.15 3.76
N GLY A 143 -4.79 -2.05 4.49
CA GLY A 143 -4.13 -1.75 5.75
C GLY A 143 -2.61 -1.71 5.69
N ILE A 144 -2.04 -0.73 4.99
CA ILE A 144 -0.60 -0.49 5.06
C ILE A 144 -0.26 -0.04 6.48
N ASN A 145 0.38 -0.92 7.22
CA ASN A 145 0.99 -0.62 8.50
C ASN A 145 2.49 -0.97 8.45
N SER A 146 3.24 -0.53 9.43
CA SER A 146 4.69 -0.75 9.48
C SER A 146 5.12 -2.22 9.49
N TYR A 147 4.22 -3.15 9.82
CA TYR A 147 4.53 -4.58 9.92
C TYR A 147 4.58 -5.28 8.56
N TYR A 148 3.72 -4.88 7.62
CA TYR A 148 3.57 -5.58 6.33
C TYR A 148 4.28 -4.88 5.16
N ASN A 149 4.88 -3.71 5.38
CA ASN A 149 5.48 -2.93 4.30
C ASN A 149 6.57 -3.71 3.54
N ASP A 150 7.44 -4.40 4.25
CA ASP A 150 8.54 -5.15 3.62
C ASP A 150 8.01 -6.36 2.83
N GLU A 151 6.99 -7.06 3.35
CA GLU A 151 6.34 -8.17 2.66
C GLU A 151 5.61 -7.70 1.41
N ILE A 152 4.86 -6.60 1.50
CA ILE A 152 4.18 -5.99 0.35
C ILE A 152 5.20 -5.64 -0.73
N MET A 153 6.31 -5.01 -0.36
CA MET A 153 7.36 -4.61 -1.29
C MET A 153 8.03 -5.79 -2.01
N GLN A 154 8.18 -6.93 -1.34
CA GLN A 154 8.72 -8.15 -1.97
C GLN A 154 7.82 -8.72 -3.08
N HIS A 155 6.52 -8.45 -3.00
CA HIS A 155 5.54 -8.94 -3.98
C HIS A 155 5.26 -7.93 -5.10
N LEU A 156 5.68 -6.68 -4.95
CA LEU A 156 5.53 -5.68 -6.01
C LEU A 156 6.67 -5.81 -7.04
N PRO A 157 6.37 -5.72 -8.34
CA PRO A 157 7.37 -5.96 -9.37
C PRO A 157 8.45 -4.88 -9.40
N ASP A 158 9.70 -5.30 -9.34
CA ASP A 158 10.86 -4.42 -9.49
C ASP A 158 10.89 -3.73 -10.87
N GLY A 159 11.25 -2.44 -10.89
CA GLY A 159 11.53 -1.69 -12.12
C GLY A 159 10.34 -1.46 -13.03
N LYS A 160 9.14 -1.90 -12.65
CA LYS A 160 7.88 -1.60 -13.32
C LYS A 160 7.18 -0.47 -12.58
N THR A 161 6.22 0.15 -13.25
CA THR A 161 5.44 1.26 -12.72
C THR A 161 4.01 0.80 -12.39
N PRO A 162 3.82 -0.07 -11.38
CA PRO A 162 2.50 -0.53 -11.00
C PRO A 162 1.69 0.62 -10.39
N ILE A 163 0.37 0.44 -10.35
CA ILE A 163 -0.56 1.31 -9.64
C ILE A 163 -1.02 0.58 -8.40
N LEU A 164 -0.98 1.24 -7.27
CA LEU A 164 -1.40 0.69 -6.00
C LEU A 164 -2.65 1.41 -5.51
N LEU A 165 -3.71 0.65 -5.32
CA LEU A 165 -4.96 1.10 -4.75
C LEU A 165 -4.99 0.69 -3.29
N ILE A 166 -5.12 1.65 -2.39
CA ILE A 166 -5.08 1.38 -0.95
C ILE A 166 -6.45 1.58 -0.31
N PHE A 167 -6.72 0.74 0.64
CA PHE A 167 -7.84 0.88 1.55
C PHE A 167 -7.37 1.48 2.87
N GLY A 168 -8.28 2.18 3.54
CA GLY A 168 -8.02 2.79 4.83
C GLY A 168 -7.48 4.21 4.76
N ASP A 169 -7.56 4.87 5.91
CA ASP A 169 -7.20 6.29 6.07
C ASP A 169 -5.74 6.49 6.45
N LYS A 170 -5.02 5.42 6.78
CA LYS A 170 -3.63 5.52 7.23
C LYS A 170 -2.77 6.03 6.09
N VAL A 171 -2.15 7.16 6.33
CA VAL A 171 -1.22 7.80 5.42
C VAL A 171 -0.10 6.83 5.09
N PHE A 172 0.14 6.66 3.83
CA PHE A 172 1.27 5.89 3.31
C PHE A 172 2.55 6.39 3.97
N PRO A 173 3.35 5.56 4.65
CA PRO A 173 4.65 5.98 5.08
C PRO A 173 5.42 6.42 3.83
N HIS A 174 6.12 7.54 3.89
CA HIS A 174 6.92 8.11 2.79
C HIS A 174 8.01 7.16 2.24
N LYS A 175 8.03 5.91 2.71
CA LYS A 175 9.04 4.88 2.41
C LYS A 175 8.39 3.56 2.03
N LEU A 176 7.67 3.51 0.91
CA LEU A 176 7.49 2.26 0.21
C LEU A 176 8.62 2.09 -0.81
N GLY A 177 9.85 1.99 -0.33
CA GLY A 177 11.03 1.74 -1.15
C GLY A 177 11.09 2.65 -2.40
N THR A 178 11.16 2.05 -3.58
CA THR A 178 11.19 2.73 -4.88
C THR A 178 9.80 3.12 -5.40
N PHE A 179 8.73 2.88 -4.63
CA PHE A 179 7.36 3.17 -5.07
C PHE A 179 7.08 4.67 -4.98
N SER A 180 6.76 5.30 -6.11
CA SER A 180 6.39 6.72 -6.15
C SER A 180 5.01 6.92 -5.52
N ALA A 181 4.89 7.84 -4.56
CA ALA A 181 3.62 8.22 -3.94
C ALA A 181 2.56 8.66 -4.99
N ASP A 182 3.02 9.16 -6.14
CA ASP A 182 2.15 9.60 -7.23
C ASP A 182 1.39 8.47 -7.95
N ARG A 183 1.67 7.21 -7.61
CA ARG A 183 1.01 6.02 -8.16
C ARG A 183 0.21 5.25 -7.12
N VAL A 184 0.00 5.89 -6.00
CA VAL A 184 -0.80 5.36 -4.90
C VAL A 184 -2.10 6.12 -4.82
N PHE A 185 -3.21 5.42 -4.86
CA PHE A 185 -4.55 6.00 -4.85
C PHE A 185 -5.40 5.37 -3.76
N LYS A 186 -6.21 6.16 -3.08
CA LYS A 186 -7.15 5.66 -2.09
C LYS A 186 -8.45 5.20 -2.77
N PHE A 187 -8.93 4.01 -2.43
CA PHE A 187 -10.23 3.53 -2.89
C PHE A 187 -11.38 4.47 -2.51
N SER A 188 -11.36 5.02 -1.31
CA SER A 188 -12.38 5.96 -0.81
C SER A 188 -12.48 7.25 -1.64
N HIS A 189 -11.45 7.59 -2.42
CA HIS A 189 -11.49 8.74 -3.33
C HIS A 189 -11.97 8.37 -4.75
N LEU A 190 -11.98 7.09 -5.09
CA LEU A 190 -12.24 6.61 -6.45
C LEU A 190 -13.51 5.78 -6.56
N ALA A 191 -13.91 5.12 -5.47
CA ALA A 191 -15.08 4.27 -5.44
C ALA A 191 -16.22 4.99 -4.70
N ARG A 192 -17.43 4.93 -5.28
CA ARG A 192 -18.66 5.48 -4.69
C ARG A 192 -19.84 4.57 -4.99
N MET A 193 -20.93 4.80 -4.25
CA MET A 193 -22.20 4.14 -4.51
C MET A 193 -23.08 5.03 -5.40
N GLU A 194 -23.57 4.46 -6.49
CA GLU A 194 -24.56 5.08 -7.38
C GLU A 194 -25.64 4.04 -7.71
N ASP A 195 -26.90 4.37 -7.47
CA ASP A 195 -28.07 3.52 -7.78
C ASP A 195 -27.92 2.07 -7.28
N GLY A 196 -27.43 1.89 -6.05
CA GLY A 196 -27.23 0.58 -5.45
C GLY A 196 -26.09 -0.24 -6.07
N LYS A 197 -25.16 0.40 -6.79
CA LYS A 197 -24.01 -0.25 -7.41
C LYS A 197 -22.71 0.45 -7.03
N ILE A 198 -21.65 -0.31 -6.96
CA ILE A 198 -20.31 0.24 -6.77
C ILE A 198 -19.82 0.76 -8.12
N VAL A 199 -19.52 2.05 -8.17
CA VAL A 199 -18.93 2.72 -9.32
C VAL A 199 -17.52 3.15 -8.95
N PHE A 200 -16.55 2.84 -9.82
CA PHE A 200 -15.15 3.22 -9.67
C PHE A 200 -14.80 4.26 -10.74
N ASP A 201 -14.37 5.44 -10.30
CA ASP A 201 -13.93 6.52 -11.17
C ASP A 201 -12.44 6.42 -11.46
N SER A 202 -12.11 5.94 -12.65
CA SER A 202 -10.70 5.81 -13.09
C SER A 202 -10.12 7.10 -13.70
N SER A 203 -10.91 8.14 -13.88
CA SER A 203 -10.49 9.38 -14.57
C SER A 203 -9.31 10.05 -13.87
N HIS A 204 -9.32 10.08 -12.54
CA HIS A 204 -8.24 10.64 -11.74
C HIS A 204 -6.92 9.87 -11.91
N ILE A 205 -6.99 8.54 -11.94
CA ILE A 205 -5.80 7.69 -12.20
C ILE A 205 -5.23 7.98 -13.59
N HIS A 206 -6.10 8.01 -14.60
CA HIS A 206 -5.67 8.30 -15.98
C HIS A 206 -5.03 9.67 -16.09
N ALA A 207 -5.60 10.71 -15.49
CA ALA A 207 -5.09 12.07 -15.52
C ALA A 207 -3.72 12.18 -14.82
N GLN A 208 -3.61 11.63 -13.61
CA GLN A 208 -2.37 11.70 -12.83
C GLN A 208 -1.24 10.90 -13.50
N VAL A 209 -1.52 9.68 -13.96
CA VAL A 209 -0.52 8.85 -14.66
C VAL A 209 -0.14 9.45 -16.02
N ALA A 210 -1.06 10.08 -16.75
CA ALA A 210 -0.73 10.78 -17.99
C ALA A 210 0.24 11.95 -17.74
N THR A 211 0.03 12.72 -16.67
CA THR A 211 0.94 13.78 -16.25
C THR A 211 2.32 13.23 -15.91
N LEU A 212 2.40 12.15 -15.14
CA LEU A 212 3.68 11.49 -14.81
C LEU A 212 4.39 10.95 -16.05
N THR A 213 3.65 10.31 -16.95
CA THR A 213 4.22 9.79 -18.19
C THR A 213 4.74 10.90 -19.10
N ALA A 214 4.08 12.06 -19.12
CA ALA A 214 4.55 13.23 -19.85
C ALA A 214 5.84 13.83 -19.25
N LEU A 215 5.97 13.79 -17.91
CA LEU A 215 7.19 14.22 -17.20
C LEU A 215 8.34 13.22 -17.33
N GLU A 216 8.04 11.93 -17.41
CA GLU A 216 9.03 10.86 -17.60
C GLU A 216 9.57 10.83 -19.04
N GLY A 217 8.93 11.51 -19.98
CA GLY A 217 9.22 11.47 -21.42
C GLY A 217 8.72 10.18 -22.10
N PRO A 218 8.74 10.10 -23.43
CA PRO A 218 8.34 8.88 -24.15
C PRO A 218 9.29 7.74 -23.74
N PRO A 219 8.74 6.52 -23.48
CA PRO A 219 9.57 5.37 -23.16
C PRO A 219 10.65 5.22 -24.22
N ALA A 220 11.91 5.23 -23.83
CA ALA A 220 13.02 5.04 -24.75
C ALA A 220 12.74 3.75 -25.53
N LYS A 221 12.66 3.84 -26.87
CA LYS A 221 12.44 2.67 -27.74
C LYS A 221 13.50 1.64 -27.39
N VAL A 222 13.10 0.56 -26.73
CA VAL A 222 13.99 -0.52 -26.30
C VAL A 222 14.46 -1.26 -27.55
N HIS A 223 15.55 -0.80 -28.12
CA HIS A 223 16.30 -1.59 -29.09
C HIS A 223 17.08 -2.66 -28.31
N GLY A 224 16.78 -3.91 -28.57
CA GLY A 224 17.10 -5.13 -27.82
C GLY A 224 18.58 -5.47 -27.50
N ARG A 225 19.54 -4.56 -27.59
CA ARG A 225 20.91 -4.69 -27.05
C ARG A 225 21.34 -3.61 -26.08
N ASN A 226 20.56 -2.55 -25.91
CA ASN A 226 20.85 -1.44 -24.99
C ASN A 226 20.09 -1.54 -23.65
N SER A 227 19.22 -2.53 -23.46
CA SER A 227 18.38 -2.67 -22.25
C SER A 227 19.22 -2.80 -20.97
N LYS A 228 20.28 -3.62 -20.98
CA LYS A 228 21.12 -3.82 -19.80
C LYS A 228 21.82 -2.55 -19.30
N ILE A 229 22.23 -1.63 -20.18
CA ILE A 229 22.89 -0.38 -19.77
C ILE A 229 21.86 0.62 -19.25
N GLY A 230 20.67 0.66 -19.83
CA GLY A 230 19.56 1.49 -19.36
C GLY A 230 19.07 1.07 -17.97
N ASP A 231 18.86 -0.21 -17.74
CA ASP A 231 18.47 -0.76 -16.45
C ASP A 231 19.53 -0.48 -15.36
N ILE A 232 20.80 -0.59 -15.73
CA ILE A 232 21.94 -0.26 -14.85
C ILE A 232 21.97 1.25 -14.55
N ALA A 233 21.70 2.11 -15.52
CA ALA A 233 21.67 3.55 -15.31
C ALA A 233 20.55 3.93 -14.30
N ILE A 234 19.39 3.30 -14.39
CA ILE A 234 18.30 3.50 -13.43
C ILE A 234 18.72 3.08 -12.01
N LYS A 235 19.30 1.88 -11.86
CA LYS A 235 19.81 1.39 -10.57
C LYS A 235 20.86 2.33 -9.99
N LEU A 236 21.79 2.79 -10.80
CA LEU A 236 22.84 3.73 -10.39
C LEU A 236 22.27 5.08 -9.93
N LYS A 237 21.24 5.60 -10.60
CA LYS A 237 20.55 6.84 -10.17
C LYS A 237 19.89 6.68 -8.80
N VAL A 238 19.33 5.52 -8.51
CA VAL A 238 18.72 5.22 -7.21
C VAL A 238 19.79 5.17 -6.13
N GLU A 239 20.87 4.41 -6.33
CA GLU A 239 21.99 4.29 -5.37
C GLU A 239 22.65 5.63 -5.08
N LEU A 240 22.92 6.46 -6.10
CA LEU A 240 23.48 7.79 -5.92
C LEU A 240 22.58 8.73 -5.11
N ARG A 241 21.29 8.66 -5.31
CA ARG A 241 20.31 9.43 -4.53
C ARG A 241 20.26 8.99 -3.07
N GLN A 242 20.26 7.68 -2.83
CA GLN A 242 20.31 7.12 -1.47
C GLN A 242 21.61 7.50 -0.76
N PHE A 243 22.73 7.42 -1.46
CA PHE A 243 24.04 7.84 -0.93
C PHE A 243 24.02 9.33 -0.51
N MET A 244 23.51 10.24 -1.34
CA MET A 244 23.40 11.66 -0.99
C MET A 244 22.46 11.93 0.19
N CYS A 245 21.36 11.19 0.32
CA CYS A 245 20.49 11.25 1.50
C CYS A 245 21.21 10.74 2.76
N GLY A 246 22.02 9.68 2.64
CA GLY A 246 22.87 9.17 3.72
C GLY A 246 23.90 10.19 4.19
N ILE A 247 24.56 10.89 3.25
CA ILE A 247 25.50 11.98 3.56
C ILE A 247 24.84 13.09 4.36
N TYR A 248 23.64 13.55 3.91
CA TYR A 248 22.89 14.57 4.64
C TYR A 248 22.63 14.12 6.09
N SER A 249 22.13 12.91 6.29
CA SER A 249 21.84 12.38 7.63
C SER A 249 23.11 12.29 8.49
N ALA A 250 24.22 11.84 7.91
CA ALA A 250 25.49 11.70 8.63
C ALA A 250 26.10 13.07 9.02
N MET A 251 26.04 14.04 8.11
CA MET A 251 26.49 15.41 8.40
C MET A 251 25.67 16.09 9.48
N GLU A 252 24.33 15.97 9.44
CA GLU A 252 23.45 16.48 10.50
C GLU A 252 23.72 15.82 11.87
N GLN A 253 24.01 14.52 11.88
CA GLN A 253 24.36 13.82 13.13
C GLN A 253 25.72 14.28 13.68
N ALA A 254 26.71 14.44 12.81
CA ALA A 254 28.03 14.92 13.19
C ALA A 254 27.97 16.36 13.74
N GLU A 255 27.23 17.24 13.08
CA GLU A 255 26.99 18.62 13.54
C GLU A 255 26.37 18.66 14.94
N ARG A 256 25.32 17.84 15.16
CA ARG A 256 24.66 17.71 16.47
C ARG A 256 25.59 17.14 17.56
N ALA A 257 26.51 16.28 17.17
CA ALA A 257 27.49 15.68 18.08
C ALA A 257 28.74 16.56 18.29
N GLY A 258 28.90 17.66 17.55
CA GLY A 258 30.07 18.50 17.57
C GLY A 258 31.31 17.82 17.04
N ILE A 259 31.17 16.90 16.09
CA ILE A 259 32.26 16.09 15.49
C ILE A 259 32.41 16.53 14.01
N ASP A 260 33.67 16.65 13.57
CA ASP A 260 33.94 16.93 12.16
C ASP A 260 33.59 15.71 11.29
N TYR A 261 32.75 15.93 10.28
CA TYR A 261 32.39 14.91 9.31
C TYR A 261 33.43 14.79 8.21
N HIS A 262 34.05 13.62 8.07
CA HIS A 262 34.93 13.33 6.95
C HIS A 262 34.13 12.82 5.76
N PHE A 263 34.18 13.55 4.64
CA PHE A 263 33.45 13.19 3.43
C PHE A 263 34.32 12.30 2.54
N ASP A 264 33.93 11.04 2.42
CA ASP A 264 34.45 10.11 1.42
C ASP A 264 33.44 10.04 0.27
N GLY A 265 33.86 10.49 -0.91
CA GLY A 265 33.05 10.36 -2.12
C GLY A 265 32.83 8.90 -2.51
N ILE A 266 31.77 8.63 -3.28
CA ILE A 266 31.46 7.27 -3.74
C ILE A 266 32.30 6.88 -4.96
N LYS A 267 32.95 5.72 -4.89
CA LYS A 267 33.78 5.19 -5.99
C LYS A 267 32.96 4.31 -6.93
N GLN A 268 33.38 4.26 -8.21
CA GLN A 268 32.71 3.41 -9.20
C GLN A 268 32.69 1.92 -8.85
N ASN A 269 33.69 1.44 -8.11
CA ASN A 269 33.75 0.06 -7.63
C ASN A 269 32.69 -0.22 -6.56
N GLU A 270 32.46 0.73 -5.67
CA GLU A 270 31.43 0.65 -4.62
C GLU A 270 30.03 0.64 -5.24
N LEU A 271 29.78 1.55 -6.19
CA LEU A 271 28.52 1.55 -6.96
C LEU A 271 28.31 0.25 -7.73
N ALA A 272 29.37 -0.29 -8.33
CA ALA A 272 29.30 -1.54 -9.05
C ALA A 272 28.91 -2.70 -8.14
N SER A 273 29.49 -2.76 -6.94
CA SER A 273 29.16 -3.76 -5.92
C SER A 273 27.73 -3.62 -5.43
N ALA A 274 27.25 -2.40 -5.15
CA ALA A 274 25.91 -2.12 -4.65
C ALA A 274 24.81 -2.60 -5.61
N ILE A 275 25.03 -2.48 -6.92
CA ILE A 275 24.02 -2.87 -7.93
C ILE A 275 24.26 -4.25 -8.58
N GLY A 276 25.26 -5.02 -8.09
CA GLY A 276 25.63 -6.31 -8.67
C GLY A 276 26.17 -6.23 -10.09
N ALA A 277 26.88 -5.15 -10.45
CA ALA A 277 27.47 -4.92 -11.77
C ALA A 277 29.00 -4.93 -11.72
N THR A 278 29.65 -4.79 -12.88
CA THR A 278 31.10 -4.59 -12.95
C THR A 278 31.45 -3.12 -13.12
N PRO A 279 32.59 -2.63 -12.62
CA PRO A 279 33.02 -1.23 -12.78
C PRO A 279 33.07 -0.78 -14.25
N VAL A 280 33.39 -1.69 -15.16
CA VAL A 280 33.38 -1.41 -16.61
C VAL A 280 32.00 -1.04 -17.12
N ILE A 281 30.96 -1.73 -16.63
CA ILE A 281 29.57 -1.44 -17.02
C ILE A 281 29.11 -0.12 -16.40
N VAL A 282 29.45 0.16 -15.15
CA VAL A 282 29.18 1.45 -14.49
C VAL A 282 29.82 2.60 -15.26
N ASN A 283 31.10 2.48 -15.64
CA ASN A 283 31.78 3.50 -16.44
C ASN A 283 31.14 3.71 -17.83
N ARG A 284 30.67 2.63 -18.47
CA ARG A 284 29.93 2.75 -19.74
C ARG A 284 28.59 3.45 -19.57
N ALA A 285 27.88 3.19 -18.46
CA ALA A 285 26.60 3.85 -18.15
C ALA A 285 26.84 5.36 -17.92
N LEU A 286 27.83 5.73 -17.11
CA LEU A 286 28.22 7.12 -16.84
C LEU A 286 28.63 7.88 -18.10
N LYS A 287 29.28 7.21 -19.07
CA LYS A 287 29.64 7.85 -20.36
C LYS A 287 28.46 8.03 -21.28
N LYS A 288 27.42 7.19 -21.18
CA LYS A 288 26.26 7.20 -22.07
C LYS A 288 25.12 8.10 -21.60
N ASP A 289 24.98 8.27 -20.29
CA ASP A 289 23.90 9.01 -19.65
C ASP A 289 24.48 10.26 -18.98
N MET A 290 24.28 11.41 -19.60
CA MET A 290 24.80 12.69 -19.10
C MET A 290 24.17 13.09 -17.76
N GLU A 291 22.89 12.74 -17.54
CA GLU A 291 22.20 13.00 -16.29
C GLU A 291 22.77 12.15 -15.15
N LEU A 292 23.02 10.87 -15.43
CA LEU A 292 23.66 9.97 -14.47
C LEU A 292 25.07 10.44 -14.13
N LYS A 293 25.82 10.93 -15.11
CA LYS A 293 27.16 11.49 -14.87
C LYS A 293 27.10 12.74 -13.99
N ALA A 294 26.18 13.66 -14.26
CA ALA A 294 25.96 14.84 -13.44
C ALA A 294 25.58 14.47 -12.00
N LEU A 295 24.75 13.44 -11.84
CA LEU A 295 24.35 12.95 -10.51
C LEU A 295 25.56 12.30 -9.77
N PHE A 296 26.42 11.56 -10.46
CA PHE A 296 27.64 11.00 -9.91
C PHE A 296 28.63 12.10 -9.48
N ASP A 297 28.82 13.13 -10.29
CA ASP A 297 29.66 14.27 -9.97
C ASP A 297 29.08 15.05 -8.76
N ALA A 298 27.77 15.20 -8.70
CA ALA A 298 27.07 15.83 -7.56
C ALA A 298 27.24 15.01 -6.26
N ALA A 299 27.15 13.67 -6.34
CA ALA A 299 27.35 12.79 -5.19
C ALA A 299 28.79 12.80 -4.67
N ASN A 300 29.75 13.18 -5.48
CA ASN A 300 31.17 13.33 -5.11
C ASN A 300 31.55 14.75 -4.69
N ASN A 301 30.57 15.65 -4.59
CA ASN A 301 30.79 16.98 -4.05
C ASN A 301 30.03 17.14 -2.72
N PRO A 302 30.68 17.37 -1.58
CA PRO A 302 30.06 17.36 -0.27
C PRO A 302 28.89 18.33 -0.12
N GLN A 303 29.06 19.57 -0.63
CA GLN A 303 28.04 20.60 -0.53
C GLN A 303 26.83 20.29 -1.40
N THR A 304 27.06 19.74 -2.59
CA THR A 304 25.98 19.38 -3.52
C THR A 304 25.21 18.16 -2.99
N ALA A 305 25.91 17.15 -2.48
CA ALA A 305 25.33 15.96 -1.87
C ALA A 305 24.49 16.32 -0.64
N TYR A 306 24.99 17.18 0.24
CA TYR A 306 24.25 17.68 1.39
C TYR A 306 22.98 18.43 0.98
N ASN A 307 23.09 19.37 0.05
CA ASN A 307 21.95 20.17 -0.41
C ASN A 307 20.89 19.31 -1.10
N TYR A 308 21.30 18.30 -1.84
CA TYR A 308 20.39 17.35 -2.45
C TYR A 308 19.63 16.53 -1.38
N GLY A 309 20.36 15.93 -0.43
CA GLY A 309 19.76 15.16 0.65
C GLY A 309 18.80 15.97 1.49
N ARG A 310 19.15 17.22 1.82
CA ARG A 310 18.28 18.17 2.52
C ARG A 310 16.97 18.45 1.79
N LYS A 311 17.00 18.56 0.44
CA LYS A 311 15.78 18.76 -0.36
C LYS A 311 14.92 17.50 -0.45
N ALA A 312 15.55 16.35 -0.52
CA ALA A 312 14.86 15.07 -0.68
C ALA A 312 14.21 14.56 0.63
N MET A 313 14.69 15.05 1.78
CA MET A 313 14.21 14.62 3.11
C MET A 313 13.29 15.65 3.79
N ARG A 314 12.99 16.79 3.16
CA ARG A 314 11.96 17.76 3.56
C ARG A 314 10.65 17.48 2.87
#